data_f14421d86efd03e6f05ec8540f767910
#
_entry.id   f14421d86efd03e6f05ec8540f767910
#
_cell.length_a   1.000
_cell.length_b   1.000
_cell.length_c   1.000
_cell.angle_alpha   90.00
_cell.angle_beta   90.00
_cell.angle_gamma   90.00
#
_symmetry.space_group_name_H-M   'P 1'
#
loop_
_entity.id
_entity.type
_entity.pdbx_description
1 polymer ?
#
loop_
_entity_poly.entity_id
_entity_poly.type
_entity_poly.pdbx_seq_one_letter_code
_entity_poly.pdbx_strand_id
1 'polypeptide(L)'
;MKTSDDEEQLLHRGGRPTLADLIDTLEFSPSKGAIELHGARMVLSRATFGADLQDELVRRFGEQEAKVLMMRLGYRNGREDAEFIRQGWPNLDIGDAFTAGTRLHMVTGTVRVETLHNDFDFKTDRFSGDFLWHQSVEAVEYQRRHGRALAPVCWAQTGYAAGYASVFFRKLVLYKEVSCAAMGDKSCR
;
A
#
# COMPACT_ATOMS: atom_id res chain seq x y z
N MET A 1 -21.01 -12.72 -6.98
CA MET A 1 -20.76 -12.30 -5.57
C MET A 1 -21.72 -11.14 -5.32
N LYS A 2 -22.61 -11.19 -4.32
CA LYS A 2 -23.44 -10.01 -3.97
C LYS A 2 -22.54 -9.11 -3.13
N THR A 3 -22.14 -7.99 -3.69
CA THR A 3 -21.50 -6.89 -2.96
C THR A 3 -22.56 -6.24 -2.08
N SER A 4 -22.19 -5.83 -0.86
CA SER A 4 -23.05 -4.97 -0.05
C SER A 4 -23.10 -3.58 -0.67
N ASP A 5 -24.15 -2.80 -0.39
CA ASP A 5 -24.27 -1.42 -0.88
C ASP A 5 -23.04 -0.57 -0.50
N ASP A 6 -22.45 -0.84 0.67
CA ASP A 6 -21.24 -0.17 1.15
C ASP A 6 -20.00 -0.53 0.30
N GLU A 7 -19.87 -1.79 -0.14
CA GLU A 7 -18.78 -2.21 -1.03
C GLU A 7 -18.94 -1.61 -2.42
N GLU A 8 -20.16 -1.55 -2.95
CA GLU A 8 -20.43 -0.94 -4.26
C GLU A 8 -20.11 0.56 -4.25
N GLN A 9 -20.47 1.28 -3.19
CA GLN A 9 -20.09 2.68 -3.02
C GLN A 9 -18.57 2.86 -2.93
N LEU A 10 -17.86 1.94 -2.25
CA LEU A 10 -16.41 1.98 -2.13
C LEU A 10 -15.70 1.78 -3.47
N LEU A 11 -16.23 0.90 -4.33
CA LEU A 11 -15.68 0.62 -5.66
C LEU A 11 -15.60 1.86 -6.54
N HIS A 12 -16.57 2.78 -6.43
CA HIS A 12 -16.68 3.97 -7.27
C HIS A 12 -16.29 5.27 -6.55
N ARG A 13 -15.82 5.17 -5.31
CA ARG A 13 -15.46 6.34 -4.50
C ARG A 13 -14.09 6.92 -4.86
N GLY A 14 -14.04 8.26 -4.91
CA GLY A 14 -12.78 9.01 -5.07
C GLY A 14 -12.49 9.38 -6.52
N GLY A 15 -11.25 9.82 -6.76
CA GLY A 15 -10.76 10.17 -8.09
C GLY A 15 -10.46 8.94 -8.95
N ARG A 16 -10.08 9.17 -10.20
CA ARG A 16 -9.72 8.07 -11.11
C ARG A 16 -8.22 7.71 -11.01
N PRO A 17 -7.83 6.45 -11.33
CA PRO A 17 -8.72 5.30 -11.47
C PRO A 17 -9.40 4.97 -10.14
N THR A 18 -10.70 4.65 -10.20
CA THR A 18 -11.44 4.12 -9.04
C THR A 18 -11.00 2.68 -8.74
N LEU A 19 -11.46 2.10 -7.63
CA LEU A 19 -11.26 0.67 -7.38
C LEU A 19 -11.83 -0.19 -8.50
N ALA A 20 -13.03 0.15 -9.00
CA ALA A 20 -13.65 -0.55 -10.12
C ALA A 20 -12.79 -0.43 -11.38
N ASP A 21 -12.32 0.76 -11.73
CA ASP A 21 -11.45 0.96 -12.90
C ASP A 21 -10.17 0.08 -12.82
N LEU A 22 -9.58 -0.05 -11.63
CA LEU A 22 -8.40 -0.91 -11.42
C LEU A 22 -8.76 -2.40 -11.55
N ILE A 23 -9.84 -2.84 -10.89
CA ILE A 23 -10.30 -4.24 -10.92
C ILE A 23 -10.64 -4.67 -12.35
N ASP A 24 -11.27 -3.80 -13.14
CA ASP A 24 -11.65 -4.08 -14.53
C ASP A 24 -10.42 -4.30 -15.44
N THR A 25 -9.24 -3.84 -15.03
CA THR A 25 -7.98 -4.10 -15.77
C THR A 25 -7.23 -5.35 -15.30
N LEU A 26 -7.79 -6.10 -14.33
CA LEU A 26 -7.18 -7.32 -13.82
C LEU A 26 -7.47 -8.50 -14.75
N GLU A 27 -6.44 -9.04 -15.36
CA GLU A 27 -6.52 -10.15 -16.31
C GLU A 27 -5.91 -11.43 -15.73
N PHE A 28 -6.69 -12.51 -15.80
CA PHE A 28 -6.21 -13.85 -15.44
C PHE A 28 -6.00 -14.66 -16.72
N SER A 29 -4.78 -15.09 -16.98
CA SER A 29 -4.41 -15.90 -18.12
C SER A 29 -3.79 -17.24 -17.67
N PRO A 30 -4.60 -18.22 -17.19
CA PRO A 30 -4.08 -19.49 -16.64
C PRO A 30 -3.26 -20.29 -17.65
N SER A 31 -3.63 -20.24 -18.94
CA SER A 31 -2.89 -20.93 -20.01
C SER A 31 -1.47 -20.39 -20.21
N LYS A 32 -1.23 -19.13 -19.81
CA LYS A 32 0.10 -18.48 -19.82
C LYS A 32 0.76 -18.50 -18.44
N GLY A 33 0.05 -18.96 -17.40
CA GLY A 33 0.47 -18.84 -16.02
C GLY A 33 0.65 -17.37 -15.59
N ALA A 34 -0.25 -16.47 -16.03
CA ALA A 34 -0.11 -15.03 -15.88
C ALA A 34 -1.31 -14.40 -15.19
N ILE A 35 -1.04 -13.43 -14.34
CA ILE A 35 -1.99 -12.44 -13.84
C ILE A 35 -1.39 -11.08 -14.17
N GLU A 36 -2.20 -10.19 -14.73
CA GLU A 36 -1.77 -8.84 -15.11
C GLU A 36 -2.77 -7.82 -14.58
N LEU A 37 -2.29 -6.69 -14.09
CA LEU A 37 -3.08 -5.52 -13.74
C LEU A 37 -2.67 -4.41 -14.70
N HIS A 38 -3.55 -4.01 -15.60
CA HIS A 38 -3.27 -3.01 -16.64
C HIS A 38 -1.92 -3.25 -17.34
N GLY A 39 -1.66 -4.51 -17.72
CA GLY A 39 -0.42 -4.94 -18.39
C GLY A 39 0.79 -5.15 -17.46
N ALA A 40 0.74 -4.74 -16.21
CA ALA A 40 1.80 -5.04 -15.25
C ALA A 40 1.65 -6.46 -14.70
N ARG A 41 2.73 -7.25 -14.72
CA ARG A 41 2.74 -8.62 -14.20
C ARG A 41 2.53 -8.64 -12.68
N MET A 42 1.50 -9.36 -12.27
CA MET A 42 1.16 -9.58 -10.86
C MET A 42 1.43 -11.03 -10.43
N VAL A 43 1.57 -11.23 -9.14
CA VAL A 43 1.66 -12.55 -8.51
C VAL A 43 0.64 -12.61 -7.38
N LEU A 44 -0.23 -13.62 -7.40
CA LEU A 44 -1.10 -13.91 -6.27
C LEU A 44 -0.34 -14.81 -5.28
N SER A 45 0.04 -14.26 -4.14
CA SER A 45 0.73 -14.99 -3.08
C SER A 45 -0.08 -14.99 -1.78
N ARG A 46 0.24 -15.92 -0.89
CA ARG A 46 -0.33 -15.87 0.46
C ARG A 46 0.27 -14.72 1.25
N ALA A 47 -0.52 -14.09 2.10
CA ALA A 47 -0.06 -13.05 3.04
C ALA A 47 1.14 -13.50 3.90
N THR A 48 1.20 -14.80 4.21
CA THR A 48 2.30 -15.42 4.96
C THR A 48 3.67 -15.25 4.29
N PHE A 49 3.75 -15.10 2.96
CA PHE A 49 5.04 -14.96 2.26
C PHE A 49 5.79 -13.71 2.71
N GLY A 50 5.11 -12.58 2.81
CA GLY A 50 5.73 -11.33 3.30
C GLY A 50 6.17 -11.44 4.76
N ALA A 51 5.36 -12.10 5.59
CA ALA A 51 5.69 -12.32 6.99
C ALA A 51 6.86 -13.31 7.17
N ASP A 52 6.92 -14.39 6.36
CA ASP A 52 8.06 -15.31 6.35
C ASP A 52 9.37 -14.58 5.98
N LEU A 53 9.31 -13.69 4.99
CA LEU A 53 10.44 -12.86 4.60
C LEU A 53 10.88 -11.94 5.75
N GLN A 54 9.94 -11.27 6.40
CA GLN A 54 10.23 -10.40 7.55
C GLN A 54 10.89 -11.18 8.68
N ASP A 55 10.33 -12.33 9.05
CA ASP A 55 10.87 -13.19 10.11
C ASP A 55 12.29 -13.66 9.79
N GLU A 56 12.55 -14.05 8.54
CA GLU A 56 13.87 -14.49 8.11
C GLU A 56 14.89 -13.36 8.13
N LEU A 57 14.49 -12.14 7.72
CA LEU A 57 15.35 -10.95 7.81
C LEU A 57 15.67 -10.59 9.26
N VAL A 58 14.67 -10.62 10.16
CA VAL A 58 14.87 -10.37 11.60
C VAL A 58 15.81 -11.42 12.20
N ARG A 59 15.59 -12.68 11.89
CA ARG A 59 16.44 -13.78 12.39
C ARG A 59 17.89 -13.63 11.96
N ARG A 60 18.12 -13.18 10.73
CA ARG A 60 19.46 -13.13 10.14
C ARG A 60 20.22 -11.85 10.45
N PHE A 61 19.54 -10.72 10.48
CA PHE A 61 20.16 -9.39 10.55
C PHE A 61 19.79 -8.60 11.81
N GLY A 62 18.84 -9.10 12.59
CA GLY A 62 18.24 -8.36 13.69
C GLY A 62 17.12 -7.41 13.23
N GLU A 63 16.31 -6.97 14.19
CA GLU A 63 15.09 -6.20 13.92
C GLU A 63 15.38 -4.86 13.22
N GLN A 64 16.41 -4.13 13.66
CA GLN A 64 16.71 -2.80 13.13
C GLN A 64 17.11 -2.84 11.64
N GLU A 65 17.98 -3.78 11.27
CA GLU A 65 18.40 -3.94 9.88
C GLU A 65 17.27 -4.50 9.02
N ALA A 66 16.50 -5.45 9.53
CA ALA A 66 15.31 -6.00 8.86
C ALA A 66 14.31 -4.90 8.55
N LYS A 67 14.03 -4.02 9.51
CA LYS A 67 13.16 -2.85 9.33
C LYS A 67 13.67 -1.94 8.21
N VAL A 68 14.94 -1.59 8.21
CA VAL A 68 15.53 -0.76 7.15
C VAL A 68 15.39 -1.41 5.79
N LEU A 69 15.66 -2.71 5.68
CA LEU A 69 15.54 -3.46 4.43
C LEU A 69 14.09 -3.50 3.94
N MET A 70 13.14 -3.82 4.80
CA MET A 70 11.71 -3.86 4.46
C MET A 70 11.19 -2.48 4.04
N MET A 71 11.56 -1.41 4.76
CA MET A 71 11.20 -0.05 4.37
C MET A 71 11.78 0.33 3.00
N ARG A 72 13.03 -0.05 2.70
CA ARG A 72 13.65 0.20 1.39
C ARG A 72 12.98 -0.58 0.26
N LEU A 73 12.62 -1.84 0.50
CA LEU A 73 11.85 -2.63 -0.46
C LEU A 73 10.49 -1.99 -0.74
N GLY A 74 9.76 -1.65 0.31
CA GLY A 74 8.50 -0.93 0.19
C GLY A 74 8.65 0.38 -0.57
N TYR A 75 9.65 1.19 -0.23
CA TYR A 75 9.91 2.47 -0.91
C TYR A 75 10.12 2.30 -2.43
N ARG A 76 10.86 1.27 -2.84
CA ARG A 76 11.07 0.97 -4.27
C ARG A 76 9.76 0.57 -4.94
N ASN A 77 9.00 -0.33 -4.33
CA ASN A 77 7.70 -0.76 -4.85
C ASN A 77 6.73 0.43 -4.96
N GLY A 78 6.66 1.29 -3.95
CA GLY A 78 5.82 2.49 -4.00
C GLY A 78 6.19 3.43 -5.13
N ARG A 79 7.49 3.60 -5.40
CA ARG A 79 7.95 4.37 -6.57
C ARG A 79 7.53 3.74 -7.89
N GLU A 80 7.71 2.44 -8.03
CA GLU A 80 7.33 1.69 -9.23
C GLU A 80 5.82 1.79 -9.49
N ASP A 81 5.01 1.68 -8.45
CA ASP A 81 3.55 1.82 -8.56
C ASP A 81 3.11 3.26 -8.87
N ALA A 82 3.80 4.28 -8.37
CA ALA A 82 3.54 5.67 -8.74
C ALA A 82 3.80 5.91 -10.23
N GLU A 83 4.90 5.37 -10.76
CA GLU A 83 5.20 5.44 -12.19
C GLU A 83 4.22 4.60 -13.03
N PHE A 84 3.81 3.42 -12.53
CA PHE A 84 2.80 2.58 -13.16
C PHE A 84 1.46 3.33 -13.33
N ILE A 85 0.97 4.00 -12.29
CA ILE A 85 -0.25 4.82 -12.38
C ILE A 85 -0.08 5.96 -13.38
N ARG A 86 1.04 6.67 -13.34
CA ARG A 86 1.29 7.80 -14.25
C ARG A 86 1.39 7.39 -15.72
N GLN A 87 1.95 6.22 -16.00
CA GLN A 87 2.09 5.69 -17.36
C GLN A 87 0.79 5.05 -17.87
N GLY A 88 0.11 4.30 -17.01
CA GLY A 88 -1.13 3.61 -17.36
C GLY A 88 -2.30 4.57 -17.60
N TRP A 89 -2.32 5.70 -16.90
CA TRP A 89 -3.37 6.72 -17.02
C TRP A 89 -2.77 8.12 -17.23
N PRO A 90 -2.19 8.40 -18.42
CA PRO A 90 -1.40 9.62 -18.65
C PRO A 90 -2.21 10.93 -18.64
N ASN A 91 -3.54 10.83 -18.74
CA ASN A 91 -4.44 11.99 -18.79
C ASN A 91 -5.10 12.32 -17.43
N LEU A 92 -4.68 11.65 -16.35
CA LEU A 92 -5.20 11.94 -15.02
C LEU A 92 -4.74 13.31 -14.52
N ASP A 93 -5.61 13.95 -13.75
CA ASP A 93 -5.16 15.01 -12.86
C ASP A 93 -4.10 14.46 -11.88
N ILE A 94 -3.11 15.29 -11.56
CA ILE A 94 -2.00 14.85 -10.70
C ILE A 94 -2.44 14.47 -9.29
N GLY A 95 -3.51 15.10 -8.77
CA GLY A 95 -4.10 14.77 -7.47
C GLY A 95 -4.81 13.41 -7.52
N ASP A 96 -5.52 13.13 -8.61
CA ASP A 96 -6.15 11.83 -8.83
C ASP A 96 -5.09 10.72 -8.94
N ALA A 97 -4.03 10.95 -9.70
CA ALA A 97 -2.92 10.02 -9.79
C ALA A 97 -2.23 9.79 -8.43
N PHE A 98 -2.01 10.86 -7.66
CA PHE A 98 -1.41 10.77 -6.33
C PHE A 98 -2.27 9.94 -5.38
N THR A 99 -3.60 10.16 -5.38
CA THR A 99 -4.51 9.43 -4.48
C THR A 99 -4.80 7.99 -4.94
N ALA A 100 -4.49 7.63 -6.18
CA ALA A 100 -4.67 6.28 -6.70
C ALA A 100 -3.87 5.20 -5.95
N GLY A 101 -2.74 5.55 -5.34
CA GLY A 101 -1.93 4.63 -4.55
C GLY A 101 -2.68 3.96 -3.41
N THR A 102 -3.60 4.67 -2.77
CA THR A 102 -4.44 4.08 -1.71
C THR A 102 -5.38 3.01 -2.26
N ARG A 103 -5.93 3.21 -3.46
CA ARG A 103 -6.80 2.25 -4.15
C ARG A 103 -6.03 1.05 -4.67
N LEU A 104 -4.82 1.26 -5.17
CA LEU A 104 -3.95 0.18 -5.60
C LEU A 104 -3.60 -0.77 -4.44
N HIS A 105 -3.30 -0.24 -3.26
CA HIS A 105 -3.13 -1.04 -2.04
C HIS A 105 -4.36 -1.88 -1.68
N MET A 106 -5.55 -1.34 -1.91
CA MET A 106 -6.79 -2.08 -1.65
C MET A 106 -7.01 -3.19 -2.68
N VAL A 107 -6.75 -2.94 -3.96
CA VAL A 107 -6.85 -3.95 -5.03
C VAL A 107 -5.87 -5.10 -4.82
N THR A 108 -4.65 -4.81 -4.38
CA THR A 108 -3.64 -5.83 -4.10
C THR A 108 -3.88 -6.60 -2.80
N GLY A 109 -4.89 -6.21 -2.00
CA GLY A 109 -5.22 -6.86 -0.73
C GLY A 109 -4.21 -6.58 0.38
N THR A 110 -3.41 -5.53 0.25
CA THR A 110 -2.36 -5.19 1.21
C THR A 110 -2.93 -4.50 2.45
N VAL A 111 -3.81 -3.53 2.25
CA VAL A 111 -4.41 -2.74 3.33
C VAL A 111 -5.60 -1.92 2.82
N ARG A 112 -6.62 -1.72 3.63
CA ARG A 112 -7.68 -0.73 3.36
C ARG A 112 -7.27 0.61 3.97
N VAL A 113 -7.07 1.59 3.11
CA VAL A 113 -6.68 2.95 3.52
C VAL A 113 -7.91 3.82 3.71
N GLU A 114 -7.98 4.50 4.85
CA GLU A 114 -8.95 5.56 5.14
C GLU A 114 -8.18 6.87 5.36
N THR A 115 -8.52 7.89 4.60
CA THR A 115 -7.89 9.20 4.71
C THR A 115 -8.58 10.02 5.79
N LEU A 116 -7.86 10.38 6.84
CA LEU A 116 -8.32 11.32 7.87
C LEU A 116 -8.06 12.76 7.45
N HIS A 117 -6.86 12.99 6.93
CA HIS A 117 -6.41 14.28 6.44
C HIS A 117 -5.47 14.08 5.27
N ASN A 118 -5.61 14.89 4.23
CA ASN A 118 -4.73 14.88 3.08
C ASN A 118 -4.70 16.29 2.46
N ASP A 119 -3.67 17.06 2.81
CA ASP A 119 -3.42 18.41 2.30
C ASP A 119 -2.16 18.39 1.45
N PHE A 120 -2.28 18.68 0.17
CA PHE A 120 -1.16 18.67 -0.75
C PHE A 120 -1.24 19.80 -1.77
N ASP A 121 -0.08 20.37 -2.08
CA ASP A 121 0.09 21.37 -3.14
C ASP A 121 1.38 21.04 -3.91
N PHE A 122 1.21 20.57 -5.13
CA PHE A 122 2.32 20.19 -6.00
C PHE A 122 3.11 21.39 -6.56
N LYS A 123 2.57 22.62 -6.47
CA LYS A 123 3.27 23.83 -6.91
C LYS A 123 4.30 24.30 -5.88
N THR A 124 3.97 24.13 -4.61
CA THR A 124 4.83 24.48 -3.48
C THR A 124 5.52 23.27 -2.85
N ASP A 125 5.32 22.08 -3.43
CA ASP A 125 5.81 20.80 -2.89
C ASP A 125 5.40 20.57 -1.43
N ARG A 126 4.24 21.08 -1.01
CA ARG A 126 3.72 20.90 0.35
C ARG A 126 2.88 19.63 0.41
N PHE A 127 3.12 18.84 1.43
CA PHE A 127 2.34 17.65 1.73
C PHE A 127 2.23 17.43 3.24
N SER A 128 1.01 17.18 3.69
CA SER A 128 0.68 16.68 5.02
C SER A 128 -0.47 15.71 4.92
N GLY A 129 -0.30 14.50 5.40
CA GLY A 129 -1.32 13.46 5.33
C GLY A 129 -1.38 12.64 6.61
N ASP A 130 -2.60 12.18 6.92
CA ASP A 130 -2.90 11.32 8.05
C ASP A 130 -3.90 10.25 7.60
N PHE A 131 -3.55 8.99 7.82
CA PHE A 131 -4.27 7.85 7.25
C PHE A 131 -4.45 6.77 8.30
N LEU A 132 -5.64 6.16 8.31
CA LEU A 132 -5.87 4.90 9.00
C LEU A 132 -5.69 3.73 8.03
N TRP A 133 -4.99 2.73 8.49
CA TRP A 133 -4.76 1.49 7.78
C TRP A 133 -5.49 0.36 8.49
N HIS A 134 -6.54 -0.13 7.84
CA HIS A 134 -7.34 -1.23 8.36
C HIS A 134 -6.92 -2.53 7.70
N GLN A 135 -6.86 -3.61 8.50
CA GLN A 135 -6.46 -4.94 8.01
C GLN A 135 -5.09 -4.94 7.32
N SER A 136 -4.14 -4.14 7.85
CA SER A 136 -2.76 -4.18 7.36
C SER A 136 -2.22 -5.60 7.40
N VAL A 137 -1.80 -6.13 6.26
CA VAL A 137 -1.28 -7.50 6.15
C VAL A 137 -0.07 -7.73 7.06
N GLU A 138 0.82 -6.73 7.18
CA GLU A 138 2.00 -6.83 8.07
C GLU A 138 1.57 -6.91 9.54
N ALA A 139 0.65 -6.07 9.98
CA ALA A 139 0.18 -6.08 11.37
C ALA A 139 -0.61 -7.34 11.73
N VAL A 140 -1.51 -7.79 10.84
CA VAL A 140 -2.34 -8.99 11.04
C VAL A 140 -1.46 -10.24 11.11
N GLU A 141 -0.53 -10.41 10.17
CA GLU A 141 0.34 -11.58 10.13
C GLU A 141 1.35 -11.58 11.29
N TYR A 142 1.90 -10.42 11.65
CA TYR A 142 2.76 -10.31 12.83
C TYR A 142 2.02 -10.75 14.09
N GLN A 143 0.83 -10.19 14.33
CA GLN A 143 0.04 -10.51 15.53
C GLN A 143 -0.33 -12.01 15.60
N ARG A 144 -0.69 -12.59 14.46
CA ARG A 144 -1.02 -14.02 14.36
C ARG A 144 0.16 -14.91 14.75
N ARG A 145 1.40 -14.53 14.44
CA ARG A 145 2.63 -15.32 14.63
C ARG A 145 3.28 -15.08 15.99
N HIS A 146 3.35 -13.83 16.39
CA HIS A 146 4.18 -13.39 17.52
C HIS A 146 3.35 -12.81 18.68
N GLY A 147 2.04 -12.65 18.49
CA GLY A 147 1.19 -11.96 19.46
C GLY A 147 1.40 -10.45 19.41
N ARG A 148 1.23 -9.80 20.54
CA ARG A 148 1.27 -8.34 20.64
C ARG A 148 2.68 -7.79 20.42
N ALA A 149 2.81 -6.86 19.49
CA ALA A 149 4.06 -6.15 19.21
C ALA A 149 4.35 -5.08 20.29
N LEU A 150 5.64 -4.79 20.49
CA LEU A 150 6.11 -3.71 21.35
C LEU A 150 6.33 -2.39 20.60
N ALA A 151 6.38 -2.44 19.28
CA ALA A 151 6.58 -1.30 18.38
C ALA A 151 5.81 -1.51 17.07
N PRO A 152 5.59 -0.45 16.27
CA PRO A 152 4.96 -0.56 14.96
C PRO A 152 5.72 -1.49 14.01
N VAL A 153 4.97 -2.32 13.25
CA VAL A 153 5.53 -3.39 12.42
C VAL A 153 5.22 -3.28 10.92
N CYS A 154 4.45 -2.27 10.48
CA CYS A 154 4.08 -2.07 9.08
C CYS A 154 5.22 -1.42 8.28
N TRP A 155 6.36 -2.09 8.23
CA TRP A 155 7.60 -1.49 7.73
C TRP A 155 7.61 -1.32 6.22
N ALA A 156 7.22 -2.36 5.47
CA ALA A 156 7.18 -2.28 4.02
C ALA A 156 6.08 -1.32 3.56
N GLN A 157 4.92 -1.32 4.21
CA GLN A 157 3.81 -0.41 3.86
C GLN A 157 4.16 1.05 4.14
N THR A 158 4.84 1.34 5.27
CA THR A 158 5.34 2.69 5.57
C THR A 158 6.37 3.15 4.52
N GLY A 159 7.26 2.25 4.13
CA GLY A 159 8.20 2.49 3.04
C GLY A 159 7.50 2.75 1.70
N TYR A 160 6.50 1.94 1.36
CA TYR A 160 5.72 2.11 0.14
C TYR A 160 5.04 3.48 0.06
N ALA A 161 4.32 3.88 1.11
CA ALA A 161 3.67 5.20 1.15
C ALA A 161 4.68 6.33 0.94
N ALA A 162 5.86 6.24 1.57
CA ALA A 162 6.95 7.19 1.39
C ALA A 162 7.46 7.21 -0.06
N GLY A 163 7.69 6.04 -0.66
CA GLY A 163 8.16 5.91 -2.03
C GLY A 163 7.19 6.46 -3.05
N TYR A 164 5.91 6.09 -2.91
CA TYR A 164 4.84 6.56 -3.77
C TYR A 164 4.71 8.09 -3.75
N ALA A 165 4.59 8.69 -2.58
CA ALA A 165 4.48 10.14 -2.42
C ALA A 165 5.73 10.87 -2.96
N SER A 166 6.93 10.32 -2.75
CA SER A 166 8.18 10.95 -3.17
C SER A 166 8.28 11.17 -4.68
N VAL A 167 7.61 10.33 -5.50
CA VAL A 167 7.56 10.51 -6.96
C VAL A 167 6.78 11.76 -7.34
N PHE A 168 5.63 11.99 -6.70
CA PHE A 168 4.77 13.13 -7.00
C PHE A 168 5.35 14.45 -6.51
N PHE A 169 5.97 14.46 -5.35
CA PHE A 169 6.57 15.66 -4.76
C PHE A 169 8.02 15.90 -5.18
N ARG A 170 8.62 15.01 -5.99
CA ARG A 170 10.00 15.09 -6.49
C ARG A 170 11.05 15.32 -5.40
N LYS A 171 10.72 14.93 -4.17
CA LYS A 171 11.59 15.01 -2.98
C LYS A 171 11.28 13.84 -2.06
N LEU A 172 12.19 13.58 -1.12
CA LEU A 172 11.96 12.56 -0.11
C LEU A 172 10.78 12.96 0.78
N VAL A 173 9.73 12.15 0.74
CA VAL A 173 8.60 12.21 1.67
C VAL A 173 8.76 11.05 2.65
N LEU A 174 8.58 11.31 3.93
CA LEU A 174 8.67 10.30 4.97
C LEU A 174 7.29 10.12 5.62
N TYR A 175 6.97 8.87 5.89
CA TYR A 175 5.84 8.48 6.71
C TYR A 175 6.33 7.89 8.02
N LYS A 176 5.55 8.08 9.07
CA LYS A 176 5.81 7.51 10.39
C LYS A 176 4.54 6.81 10.87
N GLU A 177 4.63 5.54 11.17
CA GLU A 177 3.56 4.81 11.85
C GLU A 177 3.55 5.22 13.33
N VAL A 178 2.42 5.75 13.82
CA VAL A 178 2.26 6.26 15.19
C VAL A 178 1.36 5.39 16.05
N SER A 179 0.55 4.53 15.46
CA SER A 179 -0.19 3.45 16.11
C SER A 179 -0.19 2.21 15.21
N CYS A 180 -0.31 1.02 15.80
CA CYS A 180 -0.27 -0.23 15.06
C CYS A 180 -1.23 -1.26 15.63
N ALA A 181 -2.03 -1.88 14.76
CA ALA A 181 -2.97 -2.93 15.18
C ALA A 181 -2.26 -4.10 15.86
N ALA A 182 -1.03 -4.43 15.45
CA ALA A 182 -0.23 -5.45 16.13
C ALA A 182 0.13 -5.08 17.57
N MET A 183 0.15 -3.79 17.92
CA MET A 183 0.34 -3.31 19.30
C MET A 183 -0.95 -3.33 20.13
N GLY A 184 -2.09 -3.71 19.53
CA GLY A 184 -3.40 -3.72 20.15
C GLY A 184 -4.21 -2.46 19.90
N ASP A 185 -3.77 -1.56 19.04
CA ASP A 185 -4.56 -0.42 18.57
C ASP A 185 -5.68 -0.89 17.63
N LYS A 186 -6.73 -0.09 17.47
CA LYS A 186 -7.87 -0.41 16.60
C LYS A 186 -7.46 -0.51 15.12
N SER A 187 -6.49 0.29 14.70
CA SER A 187 -5.95 0.35 13.35
C SER A 187 -4.52 0.87 13.39
N CYS A 188 -3.77 0.65 12.31
CA CYS A 188 -2.50 1.34 12.12
C CYS A 188 -2.73 2.79 11.65
N ARG A 189 -1.85 3.72 12.03
CA ARG A 189 -1.92 5.14 11.65
C ARG A 189 -0.53 5.71 11.42
#